data_d49aeb3d360e1961191d94a58e93fb32
#
_entry.id   d49aeb3d360e1961191d94a58e93fb32
#
_cell.length_a   1.000
_cell.length_b   1.000
_cell.length_c   1.000
_cell.angle_alpha   90.00
_cell.angle_beta   90.00
_cell.angle_gamma   90.00
#
_symmetry.space_group_name_H-M   'P 1'
#
loop_
_entity.id
_entity.type
_entity.pdbx_description
1 polymer ?
#
loop_
_entity_poly.entity_id
_entity_poly.type
_entity_poly.pdbx_seq_one_letter_code
_entity_poly.pdbx_strand_id
1 'polypeptide(L)'
;MKIAISSDNHLDVNRQDPDEIVSLQANYLNEQNVEYYLFAGDMFNDFQKTKSYFEKLNTLITGKAYFIAGNHDMLKNITFAGLENNNISDFYLHNAYIDIPNTDWRIIGNNGWYDYSFSPTLTEDEIKRWKNTYWIDAGINPTNIG
;
A
#
# COMPACT_ATOMS: atom_id res chain seq x y z
N MET A 1 -22.79 -6.20 4.91
CA MET A 1 -21.35 -6.09 4.59
C MET A 1 -20.92 -4.63 4.67
N LYS A 2 -19.84 -4.33 5.39
CA LYS A 2 -19.24 -2.99 5.48
C LYS A 2 -17.78 -3.06 5.05
N ILE A 3 -17.40 -2.25 4.06
CA ILE A 3 -16.03 -2.09 3.56
C ILE A 3 -15.56 -0.69 3.93
N ALA A 4 -14.37 -0.56 4.51
CA ALA A 4 -13.70 0.71 4.74
C ALA A 4 -12.47 0.81 3.82
N ILE A 5 -12.19 2.00 3.33
CA ILE A 5 -11.05 2.27 2.44
C ILE A 5 -10.32 3.52 2.96
N SER A 6 -9.00 3.48 3.01
CA SER A 6 -8.16 4.65 3.26
C SER A 6 -6.79 4.52 2.62
N SER A 7 -5.97 5.57 2.68
CA SER A 7 -4.59 5.66 2.19
C SER A 7 -3.82 6.75 2.93
N ASP A 8 -2.53 6.90 2.66
CA ASP A 8 -1.71 8.07 2.97
C ASP A 8 -1.59 8.40 4.47
N ASN A 9 -1.46 7.41 5.32
CA ASN A 9 -1.31 7.63 6.77
C ASN A 9 0.06 8.21 7.15
N HIS A 10 1.12 7.84 6.43
CA HIS A 10 2.49 8.35 6.62
C HIS A 10 2.95 8.40 8.09
N LEU A 11 2.80 7.30 8.83
CA LEU A 11 3.00 7.28 10.29
C LEU A 11 4.39 7.68 10.74
N ASP A 12 5.43 7.32 9.97
CA ASP A 12 6.81 7.71 10.26
C ASP A 12 7.09 9.19 9.93
N VAL A 13 6.51 9.72 8.85
CA VAL A 13 6.59 11.14 8.50
C VAL A 13 5.87 11.99 9.55
N ASN A 14 4.69 11.54 9.96
CA ASN A 14 3.87 12.22 10.97
C ASN A 14 4.32 11.94 12.40
N ARG A 15 5.40 11.15 12.60
CA ARG A 15 5.97 10.81 13.91
C ARG A 15 4.94 10.20 14.87
N GLN A 16 4.05 9.38 14.35
CA GLN A 16 3.06 8.65 15.14
C GLN A 16 3.67 7.33 15.64
N ASP A 17 3.25 6.92 16.84
CA ASP A 17 3.59 5.59 17.36
C ASP A 17 2.74 4.52 16.64
N PRO A 18 3.36 3.61 15.86
CA PRO A 18 2.61 2.59 15.12
C PRO A 18 1.84 1.63 16.03
N ASP A 19 2.32 1.37 17.24
CA ASP A 19 1.70 0.44 18.18
C ASP A 19 0.44 1.06 18.83
N GLU A 20 0.48 2.35 19.08
CA GLU A 20 -0.69 3.10 19.51
C GLU A 20 -1.73 3.18 18.39
N ILE A 21 -1.30 3.60 17.20
CA ILE A 21 -2.22 3.80 16.06
C ILE A 21 -2.87 2.49 15.62
N VAL A 22 -2.14 1.37 15.55
CA VAL A 22 -2.73 0.07 15.16
C VAL A 22 -3.82 -0.36 16.13
N SER A 23 -3.63 -0.07 17.43
CA SER A 23 -4.61 -0.41 18.48
C SER A 23 -5.85 0.45 18.36
N LEU A 24 -5.70 1.77 18.16
CA LEU A 24 -6.81 2.71 17.95
C LEU A 24 -7.59 2.36 16.68
N GLN A 25 -6.88 2.07 15.58
CA GLN A 25 -7.50 1.68 14.31
C GLN A 25 -8.28 0.37 14.45
N ALA A 26 -7.71 -0.63 15.12
CA ALA A 26 -8.39 -1.90 15.37
C ALA A 26 -9.68 -1.72 16.16
N ASN A 27 -9.65 -0.93 17.24
CA ASN A 27 -10.83 -0.62 18.04
C ASN A 27 -11.91 0.03 17.18
N TYR A 28 -11.55 1.05 16.39
CA TYR A 28 -12.49 1.74 15.51
C TYR A 28 -13.11 0.80 14.48
N LEU A 29 -12.30 -0.01 13.80
CA LEU A 29 -12.78 -0.96 12.79
C LEU A 29 -13.74 -1.99 13.41
N ASN A 30 -13.45 -2.50 14.61
CA ASN A 30 -14.30 -3.44 15.34
C ASN A 30 -15.61 -2.78 15.80
N GLU A 31 -15.56 -1.58 16.39
CA GLU A 31 -16.75 -0.82 16.79
C GLU A 31 -17.67 -0.51 15.62
N GLN A 32 -17.08 -0.22 14.46
CA GLN A 32 -17.83 0.04 13.24
C GLN A 32 -18.32 -1.23 12.53
N ASN A 33 -17.96 -2.42 13.02
CA ASN A 33 -18.27 -3.72 12.40
C ASN A 33 -17.81 -3.77 10.92
N VAL A 34 -16.57 -3.31 10.65
CA VAL A 34 -15.96 -3.36 9.33
C VAL A 34 -15.54 -4.80 9.03
N GLU A 35 -16.06 -5.36 7.95
CA GLU A 35 -15.74 -6.72 7.51
C GLU A 35 -14.48 -6.74 6.64
N TYR A 36 -14.29 -5.72 5.80
CA TYR A 36 -13.10 -5.58 4.95
C TYR A 36 -12.54 -4.16 5.07
N TYR A 37 -11.27 -4.06 5.43
CA TYR A 37 -10.52 -2.81 5.41
C TYR A 37 -9.48 -2.87 4.30
N LEU A 38 -9.54 -1.91 3.37
CA LEU A 38 -8.68 -1.82 2.20
C LEU A 38 -7.81 -0.58 2.31
N PHE A 39 -6.50 -0.77 2.31
CA PHE A 39 -5.55 0.32 2.40
C PHE A 39 -4.81 0.50 1.08
N ALA A 40 -4.91 1.70 0.51
CA ALA A 40 -4.41 2.00 -0.82
C ALA A 40 -3.00 2.64 -0.84
N GLY A 41 -2.14 2.22 0.11
CA GLY A 41 -0.72 2.58 0.12
C GLY A 41 -0.35 3.80 0.95
N ASP A 42 0.97 3.98 1.14
CA ASP A 42 1.59 5.08 1.86
C ASP A 42 1.35 5.06 3.39
N MET A 43 1.54 3.89 3.99
CA MET A 43 1.53 3.75 5.45
C MET A 43 2.85 4.23 6.06
N PHE A 44 4.00 3.80 5.49
CA PHE A 44 5.36 4.15 5.94
C PHE A 44 6.28 4.41 4.75
N ASN A 45 7.50 4.91 5.01
CA ASN A 45 8.60 4.95 4.05
C ASN A 45 9.40 3.62 4.01
N ASP A 46 8.76 2.50 4.35
CA ASP A 46 9.41 1.20 4.53
C ASP A 46 8.38 0.08 4.37
N PHE A 47 8.55 -0.76 3.36
CA PHE A 47 7.62 -1.84 3.05
C PHE A 47 7.49 -2.86 4.19
N GLN A 48 8.59 -3.21 4.87
CA GLN A 48 8.55 -4.21 5.93
C GLN A 48 7.77 -3.68 7.15
N LYS A 49 7.82 -2.37 7.42
CA LYS A 49 6.99 -1.76 8.46
C LYS A 49 5.51 -1.80 8.08
N THR A 50 5.17 -1.45 6.85
CA THR A 50 3.79 -1.54 6.34
C THR A 50 3.26 -2.96 6.45
N LYS A 51 4.02 -3.94 5.97
CA LYS A 51 3.68 -5.37 6.07
C LYS A 51 3.41 -5.78 7.53
N SER A 52 4.35 -5.50 8.43
CA SER A 52 4.24 -5.85 9.87
C SER A 52 3.04 -5.17 10.53
N TYR A 53 2.73 -3.93 10.15
CA TYR A 53 1.56 -3.20 10.63
C TYR A 53 0.26 -3.93 10.27
N PHE A 54 0.09 -4.35 9.00
CA PHE A 54 -1.12 -5.05 8.55
C PHE A 54 -1.20 -6.48 9.10
N GLU A 55 -0.08 -7.17 9.29
CA GLU A 55 -0.05 -8.46 10.00
C GLU A 55 -0.54 -8.29 11.43
N LYS A 56 -0.05 -7.28 12.17
CA LYS A 56 -0.50 -6.98 13.53
C LYS A 56 -1.97 -6.55 13.56
N LEU A 57 -2.40 -5.66 12.67
CA LEU A 57 -3.79 -5.20 12.58
C LEU A 57 -4.75 -6.39 12.43
N ASN A 58 -4.42 -7.35 11.56
CA ASN A 58 -5.23 -8.55 11.34
C ASN A 58 -5.31 -9.50 12.56
N THR A 59 -4.41 -9.37 13.54
CA THR A 59 -4.56 -10.09 14.83
C THR A 59 -5.51 -9.41 15.80
N LEU A 60 -5.86 -8.14 15.57
CA LEU A 60 -6.63 -7.31 16.49
C LEU A 60 -8.07 -7.05 16.01
N ILE A 61 -8.36 -7.24 14.72
CA ILE A 61 -9.67 -6.98 14.14
C ILE A 61 -10.46 -8.28 13.91
N THR A 62 -11.78 -8.16 13.97
CA THR A 62 -12.69 -9.27 13.64
C THR A 62 -12.87 -9.47 12.14
N GLY A 63 -12.72 -8.40 11.36
CA GLY A 63 -12.74 -8.41 9.89
C GLY A 63 -11.41 -8.83 9.29
N LYS A 64 -11.15 -8.39 8.07
CA LYS A 64 -9.89 -8.58 7.34
C LYS A 64 -9.38 -7.25 6.81
N ALA A 65 -8.10 -6.99 6.99
CA ALA A 65 -7.41 -5.83 6.44
C ALA A 65 -6.45 -6.26 5.33
N TYR A 66 -6.55 -5.61 4.19
CA TYR A 66 -5.66 -5.82 3.05
C TYR A 66 -5.00 -4.51 2.65
N PHE A 67 -3.81 -4.60 2.08
CA PHE A 67 -3.07 -3.42 1.63
C PHE A 67 -2.41 -3.63 0.27
N ILE A 68 -2.21 -2.54 -0.43
CA ILE A 68 -1.27 -2.42 -1.55
C ILE A 68 -0.15 -1.46 -1.14
N ALA A 69 0.97 -1.47 -1.86
CA ALA A 69 2.05 -0.53 -1.63
C ALA A 69 1.83 0.76 -2.43
N GLY A 70 1.99 1.90 -1.78
CA GLY A 70 2.16 3.19 -2.44
C GLY A 70 3.65 3.49 -2.70
N ASN A 71 3.94 4.64 -3.29
CA ASN A 71 5.32 5.03 -3.62
C ASN A 71 6.20 5.21 -2.36
N HIS A 72 5.64 5.66 -1.26
CA HIS A 72 6.39 5.78 0.01
C HIS A 72 6.78 4.41 0.57
N ASP A 73 5.89 3.43 0.57
CA ASP A 73 6.18 2.08 1.04
C ASP A 73 7.34 1.43 0.25
N MET A 74 7.52 1.82 -1.02
CA MET A 74 8.55 1.29 -1.91
C MET A 74 9.95 1.91 -1.72
N LEU A 75 10.10 2.92 -0.85
CA LEU A 75 11.37 3.63 -0.67
C LEU A 75 12.46 2.78 -0.01
N LYS A 76 12.09 1.82 0.88
CA LYS A 76 13.04 1.03 1.65
C LYS A 76 12.60 -0.42 1.83
N ASN A 77 13.60 -1.28 1.99
CA ASN A 77 13.46 -2.68 2.40
C ASN A 77 12.57 -3.55 1.51
N ILE A 78 12.48 -3.20 0.24
CA ILE A 78 11.83 -3.98 -0.80
C ILE A 78 12.56 -3.80 -2.14
N THR A 79 12.51 -4.83 -2.97
CA THR A 79 12.93 -4.80 -4.37
C THR A 79 11.70 -4.93 -5.27
N PHE A 80 11.84 -4.61 -6.55
CA PHE A 80 10.76 -4.85 -7.50
C PHE A 80 10.30 -6.33 -7.50
N ALA A 81 11.25 -7.27 -7.60
CA ALA A 81 10.93 -8.69 -7.52
C ALA A 81 10.22 -9.08 -6.22
N GLY A 82 10.52 -8.38 -5.11
CA GLY A 82 9.80 -8.52 -3.85
C GLY A 82 8.37 -8.02 -3.92
N LEU A 83 8.14 -6.86 -4.55
CA LEU A 83 6.81 -6.30 -4.75
C LEU A 83 5.92 -7.18 -5.63
N GLU A 84 6.51 -7.81 -6.67
CA GLU A 84 5.79 -8.75 -7.55
C GLU A 84 5.52 -10.12 -6.90
N ASN A 85 6.08 -10.39 -5.72
CA ASN A 85 5.90 -11.65 -5.03
C ASN A 85 4.62 -11.64 -4.18
N ASN A 86 3.55 -12.23 -4.69
CA ASN A 86 2.25 -12.32 -4.02
C ASN A 86 2.28 -13.16 -2.73
N ASN A 87 3.34 -13.91 -2.48
CA ASN A 87 3.48 -14.73 -1.26
C ASN A 87 4.21 -13.99 -0.12
N ILE A 88 4.47 -12.70 -0.27
CA ILE A 88 5.18 -11.91 0.76
C ILE A 88 4.36 -11.70 2.02
N SER A 89 3.03 -11.65 1.90
CA SER A 89 2.05 -11.60 3.00
C SER A 89 0.67 -12.00 2.49
N ASP A 90 -0.09 -12.71 3.31
CA ASP A 90 -1.49 -13.08 3.02
C ASP A 90 -2.42 -11.85 2.91
N PHE A 91 -1.96 -10.70 3.36
CA PHE A 91 -2.71 -9.44 3.37
C PHE A 91 -2.26 -8.44 2.30
N TYR A 92 -1.21 -8.77 1.55
CA TYR A 92 -0.73 -7.94 0.45
C TYR A 92 -1.49 -8.26 -0.84
N LEU A 93 -2.24 -7.29 -1.34
CA LEU A 93 -3.21 -7.49 -2.43
C LEU A 93 -2.69 -6.93 -3.76
N HIS A 94 -1.41 -7.13 -4.09
CA HIS A 94 -0.86 -6.73 -5.39
C HIS A 94 -1.01 -7.83 -6.42
N ASN A 95 -1.49 -7.47 -7.63
CA ASN A 95 -1.78 -8.42 -8.73
C ASN A 95 -2.65 -9.62 -8.28
N ALA A 96 -3.54 -9.36 -7.34
CA ALA A 96 -4.38 -10.37 -6.71
C ALA A 96 -5.82 -9.88 -6.54
N TYR A 97 -6.69 -10.80 -6.17
CA TYR A 97 -8.09 -10.46 -5.91
C TYR A 97 -8.66 -11.27 -4.74
N ILE A 98 -9.76 -10.75 -4.21
CA ILE A 98 -10.58 -11.43 -3.19
C ILE A 98 -12.02 -11.45 -3.66
N ASP A 99 -12.63 -12.61 -3.67
CA ASP A 99 -14.08 -12.74 -3.87
C ASP A 99 -14.78 -12.56 -2.52
N ILE A 100 -15.76 -11.68 -2.47
CA ILE A 100 -16.55 -11.45 -1.24
C ILE A 100 -17.59 -12.57 -1.12
N PRO A 101 -17.53 -13.40 -0.07
CA PRO A 101 -18.45 -14.54 0.10
C PRO A 101 -19.93 -14.12 0.06
N ASN A 102 -20.73 -14.93 -0.61
CA ASN A 102 -22.19 -14.74 -0.77
C ASN A 102 -22.58 -13.43 -1.47
N THR A 103 -21.72 -12.89 -2.32
CA THR A 103 -21.99 -11.74 -3.18
C THR A 103 -21.37 -11.94 -4.56
N ASP A 104 -21.73 -11.09 -5.53
CA ASP A 104 -21.08 -11.02 -6.86
C ASP A 104 -19.90 -10.01 -6.89
N TRP A 105 -19.41 -9.58 -5.71
CA TRP A 105 -18.35 -8.60 -5.62
C TRP A 105 -16.98 -9.23 -5.54
N ARG A 106 -16.05 -8.65 -6.31
CA ARG A 106 -14.61 -8.96 -6.28
C ARG A 106 -13.82 -7.70 -5.99
N ILE A 107 -12.88 -7.77 -5.07
CA ILE A 107 -11.90 -6.73 -4.80
C ILE A 107 -10.63 -7.10 -5.55
N ILE A 108 -10.14 -6.22 -6.41
CA ILE A 108 -8.90 -6.40 -7.17
C ILE A 108 -7.88 -5.41 -6.63
N GLY A 109 -6.69 -5.87 -6.30
CA GLY A 109 -5.57 -5.04 -5.85
C GLY A 109 -4.44 -4.99 -6.86
N ASN A 110 -3.91 -3.79 -7.07
CA ASN A 110 -2.71 -3.53 -7.83
C ASN A 110 -2.05 -2.26 -7.31
N ASN A 111 -0.74 -2.27 -7.08
CA ASN A 111 -0.02 -1.09 -6.61
C ASN A 111 -0.18 0.10 -7.57
N GLY A 112 -0.33 -0.20 -8.87
CA GLY A 112 -0.30 0.81 -9.92
C GLY A 112 1.11 1.41 -10.06
N TRP A 113 1.45 1.80 -11.26
CA TRP A 113 2.63 2.61 -11.52
C TRP A 113 2.43 3.36 -12.83
N TYR A 114 3.09 4.48 -12.98
CA TYR A 114 3.00 5.27 -14.20
C TYR A 114 4.10 4.85 -15.20
N ASP A 115 3.75 4.84 -16.46
CA ASP A 115 4.62 4.54 -17.60
C ASP A 115 5.02 5.79 -18.42
N TYR A 116 4.69 6.97 -17.88
CA TYR A 116 4.89 8.28 -18.51
C TYR A 116 4.02 8.58 -19.74
N SER A 117 3.08 7.71 -20.09
CA SER A 117 2.23 7.86 -21.29
C SER A 117 1.31 9.08 -21.27
N PHE A 118 1.05 9.64 -20.08
CA PHE A 118 0.20 10.83 -19.91
C PHE A 118 0.85 12.16 -20.28
N SER A 119 2.15 12.18 -20.64
CA SER A 119 2.82 13.40 -21.06
C SER A 119 2.98 13.45 -22.59
N PRO A 120 2.09 14.13 -23.32
CA PRO A 120 2.15 14.17 -24.78
C PRO A 120 3.26 15.05 -25.34
N THR A 121 3.90 15.88 -24.50
CA THR A 121 4.84 16.93 -24.93
C THR A 121 6.27 16.75 -24.42
N LEU A 122 6.47 15.96 -23.35
CA LEU A 122 7.79 15.74 -22.77
C LEU A 122 8.33 14.38 -23.20
N THR A 123 9.63 14.34 -23.49
CA THR A 123 10.35 13.09 -23.70
C THR A 123 10.52 12.33 -22.40
N GLU A 124 10.74 11.05 -22.47
CA GLU A 124 10.99 10.20 -21.28
C GLU A 124 12.17 10.70 -20.46
N ASP A 125 13.25 11.17 -21.12
CA ASP A 125 14.43 11.73 -20.44
C ASP A 125 14.14 13.05 -19.71
N GLU A 126 13.26 13.88 -20.24
CA GLU A 126 12.83 15.12 -19.58
C GLU A 126 11.97 14.81 -18.35
N ILE A 127 11.07 13.84 -18.46
CA ILE A 127 10.25 13.39 -17.35
C ILE A 127 11.12 12.77 -16.25
N LYS A 128 12.08 11.90 -16.59
CA LYS A 128 13.04 11.32 -15.65
C LYS A 128 13.87 12.38 -14.93
N ARG A 129 14.35 13.41 -15.66
CA ARG A 129 15.08 14.54 -15.04
C ARG A 129 14.20 15.31 -14.07
N TRP A 130 12.97 15.62 -14.46
CA TRP A 130 12.01 16.33 -13.61
C TRP A 130 11.71 15.51 -12.35
N LYS A 131 11.39 14.22 -12.47
CA LYS A 131 11.17 13.29 -11.38
C LYS A 131 12.34 13.28 -10.40
N ASN A 132 13.57 13.09 -10.90
CA ASN A 132 14.77 13.00 -10.08
C ASN A 132 15.10 14.31 -9.35
N THR A 133 14.57 15.44 -9.80
CA THR A 133 14.83 16.75 -9.20
C THR A 133 13.79 17.13 -8.17
N TYR A 134 12.53 16.78 -8.37
CA TYR A 134 11.40 17.36 -7.66
C TYR A 134 10.54 16.36 -6.92
N TRP A 135 10.70 15.05 -7.15
CA TRP A 135 9.80 14.05 -6.59
C TRP A 135 10.49 13.05 -5.66
N ILE A 136 9.79 12.64 -4.60
CA ILE A 136 10.26 11.64 -3.64
C ILE A 136 10.56 10.29 -4.32
N ASP A 137 9.85 9.98 -5.40
CA ASP A 137 10.05 8.77 -6.22
C ASP A 137 11.43 8.69 -6.88
N ALA A 138 12.22 9.78 -6.84
CA ALA A 138 13.64 9.74 -7.19
C ALA A 138 14.44 8.73 -6.33
N GLY A 139 13.97 8.46 -5.10
CA GLY A 139 14.53 7.44 -4.21
C GLY A 139 14.17 6.01 -4.60
N ILE A 140 13.15 5.83 -5.43
CA ILE A 140 12.74 4.54 -5.97
C ILE A 140 13.53 4.31 -7.26
N ASN A 141 14.52 3.42 -7.20
CA ASN A 141 15.40 3.19 -8.35
C ASN A 141 14.69 2.29 -9.40
N PRO A 142 14.24 2.85 -10.54
CA PRO A 142 13.54 2.09 -11.57
C PRO A 142 14.43 1.07 -12.29
N THR A 143 15.76 1.16 -12.18
CA THR A 143 16.66 0.14 -12.72
C THR A 143 16.59 -1.18 -11.95
N ASN A 144 16.00 -1.17 -10.76
CA ASN A 144 15.62 -2.39 -10.05
C ASN A 144 14.19 -2.83 -10.42
N ILE A 145 13.52 -2.13 -11.33
CA ILE A 145 12.13 -2.32 -11.77
C ILE A 145 12.09 -2.89 -13.22
N GLY A 146 13.21 -3.17 -13.81
CA GLY A 146 13.31 -3.72 -15.16
C GLY A 146 13.87 -5.11 -15.19
#